data_5106ad8da0a0782815f2c9e32f27a3fe
#
_entry.id   5106ad8da0a0782815f2c9e32f27a3fe
#
_cell.length_a   1.000
_cell.length_b   1.000
_cell.length_c   1.000
_cell.angle_alpha   90.00
_cell.angle_beta   90.00
_cell.angle_gamma   90.00
#
_symmetry.space_group_name_H-M   'P 1'
#
loop_
_entity.id
_entity.type
_entity.pdbx_description
1 polymer ?
#
loop_
_entity_poly.entity_id
_entity_poly.type
_entity_poly.pdbx_seq_one_letter_code
_entity_poly.pdbx_strand_id
1 'polypeptide(L)'
;MEDLNNSQLILMAILVSFVTSIATGILTVSLLDEQSPTVTQTINRVVERTVEKVVPGDTRTVVREVPVIITEEELIVKVINDASATVGRLTESRTAELSLGLAFVVDEGKYLVTAAGVLPDETNKRAGPYYLSTETGIEYRAELAALSTDKRIAVLRVMEVTLPEAPAPSLLSALLPQDKSAIAAARLSAGSLSVGQTVIALGSIGSNVGPVTVGIISSLSPATGTTTAITTNAARSDNLGGPLFSIQGEVIGLNLAPGTAAPGALVRALIDSIK
;
A
#
# COMPACT_ATOMS: atom_id res chain seq x y z
N MET A 1 -20.96 -45.50 -56.41
CA MET A 1 -20.51 -44.52 -55.48
C MET A 1 -20.58 -43.17 -56.20
N GLU A 2 -21.54 -42.35 -55.82
CA GLU A 2 -21.71 -41.07 -56.49
C GLU A 2 -20.52 -40.18 -56.06
N ASP A 3 -19.81 -39.69 -57.09
CA ASP A 3 -18.67 -38.77 -56.88
C ASP A 3 -19.20 -37.45 -56.35
N LEU A 4 -18.83 -37.09 -55.15
CA LEU A 4 -19.18 -35.80 -54.53
C LEU A 4 -18.63 -34.66 -55.37
N ASN A 5 -19.49 -33.72 -55.72
CA ASN A 5 -19.11 -32.51 -56.45
C ASN A 5 -18.17 -31.67 -55.56
N ASN A 6 -17.18 -31.00 -56.16
CA ASN A 6 -16.20 -30.13 -55.45
C ASN A 6 -16.85 -29.14 -54.46
N SER A 7 -18.02 -28.59 -54.78
CA SER A 7 -18.77 -27.74 -53.89
C SER A 7 -19.30 -28.46 -52.65
N GLN A 8 -19.73 -29.70 -52.80
CA GLN A 8 -20.18 -30.51 -51.66
C GLN A 8 -19.02 -30.91 -50.75
N LEU A 9 -17.84 -31.16 -51.35
CA LEU A 9 -16.63 -31.50 -50.60
C LEU A 9 -16.13 -30.30 -49.76
N ILE A 10 -16.18 -29.07 -50.33
CA ILE A 10 -15.84 -27.83 -49.62
C ILE A 10 -16.85 -27.59 -48.48
N LEU A 11 -18.15 -27.74 -48.76
CA LEU A 11 -19.21 -27.54 -47.75
C LEU A 11 -19.04 -28.52 -46.57
N MET A 12 -18.72 -29.78 -46.86
CA MET A 12 -18.48 -30.81 -45.86
C MET A 12 -17.24 -30.51 -45.03
N ALA A 13 -16.16 -30.03 -45.67
CA ALA A 13 -14.94 -29.62 -44.95
C ALA A 13 -15.19 -28.44 -43.98
N ILE A 14 -15.96 -27.43 -44.39
CA ILE A 14 -16.36 -26.31 -43.55
C ILE A 14 -17.21 -26.78 -42.37
N LEU A 15 -18.18 -27.66 -42.61
CA LEU A 15 -19.05 -28.20 -41.57
C LEU A 15 -18.26 -29.01 -40.53
N VAL A 16 -17.34 -29.86 -40.97
CA VAL A 16 -16.48 -30.63 -40.07
C VAL A 16 -15.58 -29.71 -39.25
N SER A 17 -14.98 -28.69 -39.89
CA SER A 17 -14.15 -27.72 -39.21
C SER A 17 -14.91 -26.95 -38.13
N PHE A 18 -16.15 -26.55 -38.42
CA PHE A 18 -17.01 -25.85 -37.48
C PHE A 18 -17.39 -26.69 -36.27
N VAL A 19 -17.81 -27.96 -36.52
CA VAL A 19 -18.15 -28.90 -35.43
C VAL A 19 -16.94 -29.22 -34.57
N THR A 20 -15.76 -29.40 -35.15
CA THR A 20 -14.53 -29.68 -34.40
C THR A 20 -14.12 -28.48 -33.56
N SER A 21 -14.27 -27.24 -34.06
CA SER A 21 -13.98 -26.03 -33.34
C SER A 21 -14.87 -25.88 -32.10
N ILE A 22 -16.17 -26.11 -32.23
CA ILE A 22 -17.12 -26.05 -31.09
C ILE A 22 -16.79 -27.15 -30.08
N ALA A 23 -16.54 -28.38 -30.52
CA ALA A 23 -16.21 -29.47 -29.62
C ALA A 23 -14.94 -29.23 -28.84
N THR A 24 -13.89 -28.69 -29.49
CA THR A 24 -12.63 -28.31 -28.83
C THR A 24 -12.86 -27.18 -27.84
N GLY A 25 -13.65 -26.16 -28.18
CA GLY A 25 -13.98 -25.06 -27.28
C GLY A 25 -14.68 -25.52 -26.01
N ILE A 26 -15.70 -26.38 -26.13
CA ILE A 26 -16.44 -26.94 -24.99
C ILE A 26 -15.51 -27.79 -24.11
N LEU A 27 -14.67 -28.64 -24.73
CA LEU A 27 -13.74 -29.49 -23.99
C LEU A 27 -12.71 -28.65 -23.21
N THR A 28 -12.19 -27.60 -23.83
CA THR A 28 -11.22 -26.70 -23.18
C THR A 28 -11.84 -25.96 -22.00
N VAL A 29 -13.06 -25.44 -22.15
CA VAL A 29 -13.77 -24.74 -21.05
C VAL A 29 -14.08 -25.72 -19.91
N SER A 30 -14.54 -26.93 -20.23
CA SER A 30 -14.84 -27.96 -19.21
C SER A 30 -13.60 -28.40 -18.44
N LEU A 31 -12.44 -28.53 -19.10
CA LEU A 31 -11.19 -28.88 -18.44
C LEU A 31 -10.61 -27.71 -17.58
N LEU A 32 -10.87 -26.44 -17.96
CA LEU A 32 -10.47 -25.30 -17.14
C LEU A 32 -11.38 -25.12 -15.92
N ASP A 33 -12.66 -25.45 -16.03
CA ASP A 33 -13.64 -25.29 -14.93
C ASP A 33 -13.38 -26.31 -13.79
N GLU A 34 -12.82 -27.51 -14.13
CA GLU A 34 -12.41 -28.46 -13.09
C GLU A 34 -11.19 -28.07 -12.27
N GLN A 35 -10.43 -27.03 -12.69
CA GLN A 35 -9.23 -26.58 -11.99
C GLN A 35 -9.45 -25.35 -11.08
N SER A 36 -10.67 -24.86 -10.96
CA SER A 36 -10.99 -23.85 -9.96
C SER A 36 -11.05 -24.51 -8.58
N PRO A 37 -10.05 -24.32 -7.70
CA PRO A 37 -10.20 -24.75 -6.33
C PRO A 37 -11.36 -23.94 -5.75
N THR A 38 -12.44 -24.62 -5.43
CA THR A 38 -13.50 -24.07 -4.60
C THR A 38 -12.83 -23.71 -3.29
N VAL A 39 -12.47 -22.41 -3.11
CA VAL A 39 -12.07 -21.88 -1.83
C VAL A 39 -13.30 -21.98 -0.94
N THR A 40 -13.42 -23.10 -0.25
CA THR A 40 -14.38 -23.25 0.82
C THR A 40 -13.94 -22.32 1.94
N GLN A 41 -14.43 -21.09 1.93
CA GLN A 41 -14.36 -20.26 3.11
C GLN A 41 -15.11 -20.98 4.21
N THR A 42 -14.36 -21.65 5.07
CA THR A 42 -14.87 -22.16 6.32
C THR A 42 -15.20 -20.96 7.19
N ILE A 43 -16.43 -20.46 7.07
CA ILE A 43 -16.96 -19.49 8.01
C ILE A 43 -17.10 -20.27 9.32
N ASN A 44 -16.13 -20.09 10.22
CA ASN A 44 -16.25 -20.54 11.61
C ASN A 44 -17.33 -19.69 12.28
N ARG A 45 -18.58 -20.11 12.06
CA ARG A 45 -19.73 -19.58 12.79
C ARG A 45 -19.70 -20.21 14.16
N VAL A 46 -19.00 -19.58 15.10
CA VAL A 46 -19.16 -19.89 16.52
C VAL A 46 -20.58 -19.46 16.89
N VAL A 47 -21.50 -20.40 16.88
CA VAL A 47 -22.85 -20.22 17.44
C VAL A 47 -22.72 -20.40 18.95
N GLU A 48 -22.42 -19.34 19.67
CA GLU A 48 -22.63 -19.32 21.11
C GLU A 48 -24.13 -19.34 21.37
N ARG A 49 -24.61 -20.49 21.78
CA ARG A 49 -25.98 -20.69 22.24
C ARG A 49 -26.10 -20.11 23.64
N THR A 50 -26.46 -18.83 23.73
CA THR A 50 -26.80 -18.22 25.01
C THR A 50 -28.10 -18.81 25.55
N VAL A 51 -28.02 -19.60 26.59
CA VAL A 51 -29.20 -20.08 27.36
C VAL A 51 -29.66 -18.89 28.22
N GLU A 52 -30.74 -18.28 27.84
CA GLU A 52 -31.38 -17.21 28.60
C GLU A 52 -32.03 -17.78 29.86
N LYS A 53 -31.36 -17.66 31.00
CA LYS A 53 -31.96 -17.95 32.32
C LYS A 53 -32.59 -16.64 32.81
N VAL A 54 -33.88 -16.53 32.64
CA VAL A 54 -34.66 -15.41 33.19
C VAL A 54 -34.71 -15.54 34.72
N VAL A 55 -34.01 -14.64 35.42
CA VAL A 55 -34.14 -14.43 36.85
C VAL A 55 -34.87 -13.11 37.04
N PRO A 56 -36.05 -13.07 37.69
CA PRO A 56 -36.75 -11.83 37.95
C PRO A 56 -36.14 -11.11 39.16
N GLY A 57 -35.72 -9.87 38.98
CA GLY A 57 -35.39 -8.96 40.06
C GLY A 57 -34.00 -8.31 39.93
N ASP A 58 -34.05 -7.07 39.57
CA ASP A 58 -33.15 -5.92 39.74
C ASP A 58 -32.81 -5.24 38.42
N THR A 59 -33.27 -3.97 38.34
CA THR A 59 -33.03 -3.07 37.21
C THR A 59 -31.57 -2.61 37.24
N ARG A 60 -30.64 -3.50 36.83
CA ARG A 60 -29.27 -3.12 36.45
C ARG A 60 -29.25 -2.97 34.96
N THR A 61 -29.01 -1.75 34.49
CA THR A 61 -28.70 -1.48 33.10
C THR A 61 -27.40 -2.23 32.76
N VAL A 62 -27.53 -3.43 32.20
CA VAL A 62 -26.41 -4.18 31.67
C VAL A 62 -26.02 -3.48 30.37
N VAL A 63 -24.97 -2.67 30.39
CA VAL A 63 -24.30 -2.20 29.18
C VAL A 63 -23.72 -3.43 28.51
N ARG A 64 -24.41 -3.95 27.52
CA ARG A 64 -23.95 -5.05 26.71
C ARG A 64 -22.92 -4.46 25.73
N GLU A 65 -21.65 -4.59 26.02
CA GLU A 65 -20.59 -4.34 25.04
C GLU A 65 -20.76 -5.36 23.91
N VAL A 66 -21.24 -4.89 22.77
CA VAL A 66 -21.26 -5.69 21.54
C VAL A 66 -19.83 -5.66 21.00
N PRO A 67 -19.10 -6.79 20.93
CA PRO A 67 -17.78 -6.78 20.33
C PRO A 67 -17.91 -6.38 18.86
N VAL A 68 -17.33 -5.25 18.49
CA VAL A 68 -17.20 -4.84 17.09
C VAL A 68 -16.13 -5.73 16.46
N ILE A 69 -16.54 -6.68 15.66
CA ILE A 69 -15.60 -7.51 14.89
C ILE A 69 -15.16 -6.66 13.69
N ILE A 70 -13.96 -6.09 13.77
CA ILE A 70 -13.33 -5.39 12.66
C ILE A 70 -12.75 -6.44 11.72
N THR A 71 -13.15 -6.42 10.47
CA THR A 71 -12.61 -7.35 9.45
C THR A 71 -11.24 -6.88 8.96
N GLU A 72 -10.43 -7.79 8.41
CA GLU A 72 -9.13 -7.45 7.80
C GLU A 72 -9.30 -6.42 6.68
N GLU A 73 -10.37 -6.52 5.90
CA GLU A 73 -10.71 -5.57 4.83
C GLU A 73 -10.94 -4.15 5.36
N GLU A 74 -11.67 -4.01 6.47
CA GLU A 74 -11.89 -2.71 7.11
C GLU A 74 -10.60 -2.10 7.65
N LEU A 75 -9.69 -2.94 8.17
CA LEU A 75 -8.36 -2.50 8.61
C LEU A 75 -7.53 -2.01 7.43
N ILE A 76 -7.53 -2.71 6.30
CA ILE A 76 -6.82 -2.30 5.08
C ILE A 76 -7.33 -0.94 4.60
N VAL A 77 -8.66 -0.77 4.49
CA VAL A 77 -9.27 0.51 4.07
C VAL A 77 -8.89 1.64 5.03
N LYS A 78 -8.91 1.37 6.34
CA LYS A 78 -8.49 2.35 7.34
C LYS A 78 -7.03 2.74 7.16
N VAL A 79 -6.12 1.77 6.99
CA VAL A 79 -4.69 2.03 6.77
C VAL A 79 -4.46 2.88 5.53
N ILE A 80 -5.16 2.62 4.43
CA ILE A 80 -5.05 3.39 3.20
C ILE A 80 -5.45 4.85 3.44
N ASN A 81 -6.58 5.08 4.09
CA ASN A 81 -7.06 6.42 4.39
C ASN A 81 -6.11 7.20 5.32
N ASP A 82 -5.61 6.56 6.37
CA ASP A 82 -4.69 7.18 7.32
C ASP A 82 -3.31 7.44 6.67
N ALA A 83 -2.87 6.53 5.78
CA ALA A 83 -1.57 6.60 5.11
C ALA A 83 -1.51 7.68 4.02
N SER A 84 -2.63 7.96 3.35
CA SER A 84 -2.71 8.93 2.24
C SER A 84 -2.28 10.34 2.66
N ALA A 85 -2.46 10.69 3.93
CA ALA A 85 -2.01 11.96 4.50
C ALA A 85 -0.50 12.00 4.80
N THR A 86 0.15 10.84 4.91
CA THR A 86 1.57 10.74 5.30
C THR A 86 2.50 10.41 4.13
N VAL A 87 1.95 9.95 3.03
CA VAL A 87 2.69 9.57 1.81
C VAL A 87 2.44 10.61 0.74
N GLY A 88 3.47 10.95 0.00
CA GLY A 88 3.34 11.89 -1.09
C GLY A 88 4.33 11.62 -2.21
N ARG A 89 4.16 12.37 -3.26
CA ARG A 89 4.99 12.34 -4.45
C ARG A 89 6.18 13.28 -4.29
N LEU A 90 7.37 12.76 -4.49
CA LEU A 90 8.61 13.51 -4.43
C LEU A 90 8.96 14.06 -5.81
N THR A 91 9.31 15.36 -5.89
CA THR A 91 9.69 16.07 -7.11
C THR A 91 10.91 16.95 -6.87
N GLU A 92 11.62 17.32 -7.93
CA GLU A 92 12.76 18.24 -7.86
C GLU A 92 12.34 19.72 -7.77
N SER A 93 11.16 20.05 -8.22
CA SER A 93 10.62 21.40 -8.18
C SER A 93 9.12 21.37 -7.94
N ARG A 94 8.58 22.49 -7.43
CA ARG A 94 7.15 22.65 -7.15
C ARG A 94 6.27 22.50 -8.43
N THR A 95 6.83 22.83 -9.59
CA THR A 95 6.12 22.79 -10.89
C THR A 95 6.47 21.56 -11.72
N ALA A 96 7.26 20.61 -11.17
CA ALA A 96 7.63 19.43 -11.93
C ALA A 96 6.44 18.50 -12.13
N GLU A 97 6.16 18.18 -13.39
CA GLU A 97 5.14 17.20 -13.75
C GLU A 97 5.56 15.75 -13.48
N LEU A 98 6.87 15.49 -13.60
CA LEU A 98 7.46 14.17 -13.39
C LEU A 98 7.81 13.97 -11.91
N SER A 99 7.27 12.89 -11.35
CA SER A 99 7.65 12.42 -10.02
C SER A 99 8.97 11.67 -10.08
N LEU A 100 9.85 11.92 -9.13
CA LEU A 100 11.03 11.08 -8.88
C LEU A 100 10.63 9.71 -8.31
N GLY A 101 9.62 9.70 -7.45
CA GLY A 101 9.09 8.56 -6.74
C GLY A 101 8.22 9.00 -5.59
N LEU A 102 8.08 8.13 -4.58
CA LEU A 102 7.37 8.44 -3.36
C LEU A 102 8.31 8.76 -2.21
N ALA A 103 7.80 9.50 -1.24
CA ALA A 103 8.39 9.63 0.08
C ALA A 103 7.27 9.68 1.12
N PHE A 104 7.61 9.51 2.38
CA PHE A 104 6.66 9.60 3.47
C PHE A 104 7.22 10.42 4.63
N VAL A 105 6.30 11.03 5.36
CA VAL A 105 6.57 11.95 6.47
C VAL A 105 6.74 11.16 7.75
N VAL A 106 7.78 11.45 8.52
CA VAL A 106 8.05 10.83 9.83
C VAL A 106 8.44 11.88 10.86
N ASP A 107 8.50 11.47 12.14
CA ASP A 107 8.96 12.30 13.26
C ASP A 107 8.23 13.66 13.32
N GLU A 108 6.91 13.63 13.40
CA GLU A 108 6.06 14.83 13.52
C GLU A 108 6.23 15.84 12.38
N GLY A 109 6.60 15.37 11.19
CA GLY A 109 6.79 16.23 10.02
C GLY A 109 8.18 16.81 9.86
N LYS A 110 9.16 16.40 10.68
CA LYS A 110 10.54 16.94 10.63
C LYS A 110 11.38 16.32 9.52
N TYR A 111 11.07 15.07 9.15
CA TYR A 111 11.83 14.32 8.14
C TYR A 111 10.94 13.66 7.12
N LEU A 112 11.45 13.57 5.90
CA LEU A 112 10.90 12.72 4.84
C LEU A 112 11.86 11.56 4.59
N VAL A 113 11.30 10.41 4.30
CA VAL A 113 12.06 9.19 3.99
C VAL A 113 11.71 8.71 2.60
N THR A 114 12.73 8.36 1.83
CA THR A 114 12.59 7.79 0.50
C THR A 114 13.73 6.81 0.20
N ALA A 115 13.60 6.06 -0.89
CA ALA A 115 14.71 5.27 -1.41
C ALA A 115 15.76 6.19 -2.06
N ALA A 116 17.04 5.98 -1.77
CA ALA A 116 18.08 6.83 -2.34
C ALA A 116 18.15 6.73 -3.88
N GLY A 117 17.78 5.58 -4.46
CA GLY A 117 17.71 5.40 -5.91
C GLY A 117 16.60 6.21 -6.61
N VAL A 118 15.69 6.84 -5.85
CA VAL A 118 14.68 7.76 -6.36
C VAL A 118 15.27 9.15 -6.61
N LEU A 119 16.31 9.51 -5.87
CA LEU A 119 16.98 10.80 -6.00
C LEU A 119 17.92 10.79 -7.23
N PRO A 120 18.06 11.92 -7.93
CA PRO A 120 19.00 12.03 -9.04
C PRO A 120 20.44 11.80 -8.56
N ASP A 121 21.25 11.21 -9.43
CA ASP A 121 22.58 10.72 -9.13
C ASP A 121 23.45 11.79 -8.44
N GLU A 122 24.03 11.42 -7.28
CA GLU A 122 24.75 12.32 -6.36
C GLU A 122 26.09 12.86 -6.91
N THR A 123 26.57 12.35 -8.05
CA THR A 123 27.81 12.82 -8.64
C THR A 123 27.76 14.29 -9.03
N ASN A 124 26.57 14.86 -9.15
CA ASN A 124 26.34 16.27 -9.44
C ASN A 124 25.84 17.04 -8.21
N LYS A 125 26.61 17.11 -7.14
CA LYS A 125 26.59 18.03 -5.96
C LYS A 125 25.51 19.15 -5.87
N ARG A 126 24.35 18.95 -6.43
CA ARG A 126 23.15 19.78 -6.25
C ARG A 126 22.12 18.96 -5.47
N ALA A 127 22.38 18.83 -4.17
CA ALA A 127 21.30 18.61 -3.22
C ALA A 127 20.42 19.87 -3.25
N GLY A 128 19.62 20.04 -4.32
CA GLY A 128 18.61 21.07 -4.40
C GLY A 128 17.49 20.73 -3.42
N PRO A 129 16.61 21.68 -3.11
CA PRO A 129 15.44 21.37 -2.33
C PRO A 129 14.55 20.40 -3.11
N TYR A 130 14.05 19.38 -2.42
CA TYR A 130 13.04 18.46 -2.91
C TYR A 130 11.67 18.88 -2.40
N TYR A 131 10.63 18.58 -3.15
CA TYR A 131 9.26 18.91 -2.80
C TYR A 131 8.44 17.63 -2.68
N LEU A 132 7.73 17.47 -1.58
CA LEU A 132 6.78 16.38 -1.38
C LEU A 132 5.37 16.95 -1.38
N SER A 133 4.52 16.50 -2.29
CA SER A 133 3.09 16.81 -2.31
C SER A 133 2.27 15.61 -1.86
N THR A 134 1.49 15.77 -0.80
CA THR A 134 0.57 14.75 -0.30
C THR A 134 -0.81 14.88 -0.97
N GLU A 135 -1.63 13.85 -0.87
CA GLU A 135 -3.01 13.87 -1.37
C GLU A 135 -3.88 14.92 -0.66
N THR A 136 -3.57 15.24 0.58
CA THR A 136 -4.25 16.28 1.36
C THR A 136 -3.87 17.70 0.94
N GLY A 137 -3.00 17.85 -0.07
CA GLY A 137 -2.54 19.15 -0.56
C GLY A 137 -1.47 19.80 0.28
N ILE A 138 -0.93 19.13 1.28
CA ILE A 138 0.20 19.61 2.05
C ILE A 138 1.48 19.45 1.23
N GLU A 139 2.24 20.52 1.10
CA GLU A 139 3.54 20.51 0.44
C GLU A 139 4.67 20.69 1.46
N TYR A 140 5.68 19.85 1.34
CA TYR A 140 6.91 19.92 2.13
C TYR A 140 8.06 20.27 1.22
N ARG A 141 8.87 21.26 1.63
CA ARG A 141 10.18 21.54 1.05
C ARG A 141 11.24 20.93 1.95
N ALA A 142 12.11 20.10 1.41
CA ALA A 142 13.09 19.38 2.19
C ALA A 142 14.44 19.31 1.47
N GLU A 143 15.50 19.12 2.25
CA GLU A 143 16.87 18.97 1.77
C GLU A 143 17.47 17.66 2.27
N LEU A 144 18.39 17.05 1.52
CA LEU A 144 19.03 15.81 1.91
C LEU A 144 19.80 15.99 3.22
N ALA A 145 19.41 15.24 4.24
CA ALA A 145 20.04 15.25 5.55
C ALA A 145 21.03 14.10 5.74
N ALA A 146 20.66 12.90 5.30
CA ALA A 146 21.49 11.72 5.45
C ALA A 146 21.17 10.65 4.39
N LEU A 147 22.18 9.83 4.12
CA LEU A 147 22.07 8.59 3.38
C LEU A 147 22.52 7.44 4.27
N SER A 148 21.89 6.30 4.12
CA SER A 148 22.36 5.08 4.79
C SER A 148 23.75 4.68 4.27
N THR A 149 24.51 3.95 5.10
CA THR A 149 25.87 3.50 4.74
C THR A 149 25.92 2.71 3.43
N ASP A 150 24.87 1.94 3.15
CA ASP A 150 24.70 1.19 1.91
C ASP A 150 24.07 2.01 0.76
N LYS A 151 23.84 3.33 0.98
CA LYS A 151 23.27 4.29 0.03
C LYS A 151 21.92 3.85 -0.56
N ARG A 152 21.12 3.11 0.19
CA ARG A 152 19.79 2.68 -0.25
C ARG A 152 18.65 3.52 0.31
N ILE A 153 18.84 4.11 1.50
CA ILE A 153 17.84 4.91 2.20
C ILE A 153 18.31 6.36 2.24
N ALA A 154 17.43 7.29 1.89
CA ALA A 154 17.65 8.72 2.00
C ALA A 154 16.68 9.31 3.02
N VAL A 155 17.20 10.16 3.90
CA VAL A 155 16.42 10.98 4.84
C VAL A 155 16.62 12.44 4.46
N LEU A 156 15.50 13.13 4.25
CA LEU A 156 15.46 14.54 3.91
C LEU A 156 14.95 15.31 5.14
N ARG A 157 15.58 16.43 5.46
CA ARG A 157 15.12 17.33 6.53
C ARG A 157 14.11 18.31 5.95
N VAL A 158 12.95 18.41 6.57
CA VAL A 158 11.93 19.39 6.19
C VAL A 158 12.39 20.78 6.60
N MET A 159 12.38 21.71 5.65
CA MET A 159 12.74 23.10 5.83
C MET A 159 11.50 23.99 5.92
N GLU A 160 10.45 23.64 5.19
CA GLU A 160 9.23 24.42 5.08
C GLU A 160 8.04 23.49 4.83
N VAL A 161 6.91 23.82 5.43
CA VAL A 161 5.62 23.14 5.19
C VAL A 161 4.61 24.17 4.74
N THR A 162 4.04 23.96 3.56
CA THR A 162 2.96 24.78 3.02
C THR A 162 1.66 24.01 3.15
N LEU A 163 0.71 24.55 3.90
CA LEU A 163 -0.63 24.00 4.04
C LEU A 163 -1.48 24.45 2.85
N PRO A 164 -2.44 23.63 2.40
CA PRO A 164 -3.41 24.04 1.38
C PRO A 164 -4.17 25.27 1.88
N GLU A 165 -4.42 26.21 0.97
CA GLU A 165 -5.20 27.40 1.27
C GLU A 165 -6.61 26.99 1.68
N ALA A 166 -6.96 27.24 2.94
CA ALA A 166 -8.30 26.92 3.43
C ALA A 166 -9.32 27.73 2.59
N PRO A 167 -10.41 27.10 2.13
CA PRO A 167 -11.49 27.85 1.50
C PRO A 167 -11.94 28.96 2.45
N ALA A 168 -12.18 30.17 1.91
CA ALA A 168 -12.53 31.35 2.70
C ALA A 168 -13.55 30.98 3.79
N PRO A 169 -13.27 31.33 5.07
CA PRO A 169 -14.07 30.85 6.19
C PRO A 169 -15.52 31.33 6.01
N SER A 170 -16.44 30.40 5.85
CA SER A 170 -17.86 30.69 5.99
C SER A 170 -18.10 31.09 7.46
N LEU A 171 -19.06 31.99 7.72
CA LEU A 171 -19.40 32.44 9.08
C LEU A 171 -19.67 31.27 10.04
N LEU A 172 -20.05 30.11 9.50
CA LEU A 172 -20.30 28.90 10.27
C LEU A 172 -19.01 28.14 10.64
N SER A 173 -17.99 28.14 9.77
CA SER A 173 -16.71 27.49 10.03
C SER A 173 -15.86 28.24 11.07
N ALA A 174 -16.11 29.54 11.27
CA ALA A 174 -15.44 30.32 12.32
C ALA A 174 -15.90 29.98 13.74
N LEU A 175 -17.04 29.32 13.89
CA LEU A 175 -17.63 28.90 15.17
C LEU A 175 -17.24 27.47 15.57
N LEU A 176 -16.68 26.69 14.68
CA LEU A 176 -16.19 25.35 14.98
C LEU A 176 -14.74 25.42 15.42
N PRO A 177 -14.31 24.60 16.42
CA PRO A 177 -12.90 24.48 16.73
C PRO A 177 -12.17 24.07 15.48
N GLN A 178 -11.33 24.97 14.96
CA GLN A 178 -10.41 24.63 13.88
C GLN A 178 -9.37 23.72 14.51
N ASP A 179 -9.52 22.41 14.32
CA ASP A 179 -8.42 21.48 14.53
C ASP A 179 -7.30 21.97 13.59
N LYS A 180 -6.24 22.53 14.20
CA LYS A 180 -5.01 22.80 13.46
C LYS A 180 -4.62 21.47 12.87
N SER A 181 -4.70 21.33 11.54
CA SER A 181 -4.35 20.11 10.84
C SER A 181 -3.01 19.63 11.36
N ALA A 182 -3.04 18.71 12.30
CA ALA A 182 -1.82 18.13 12.82
C ALA A 182 -1.12 17.48 11.63
N ILE A 183 0.13 17.86 11.40
CA ILE A 183 0.95 17.28 10.35
C ILE A 183 0.96 15.78 10.59
N ALA A 184 0.31 15.03 9.70
CA ALA A 184 0.27 13.59 9.80
C ALA A 184 1.67 13.03 9.55
N ALA A 185 2.13 12.15 10.44
CA ALA A 185 3.41 11.47 10.30
C ALA A 185 3.22 9.96 10.46
N ALA A 186 3.87 9.21 9.60
CA ALA A 186 3.83 7.77 9.64
C ALA A 186 4.59 7.22 10.85
N ARG A 187 4.02 6.22 11.49
CA ARG A 187 4.62 5.55 12.66
C ARG A 187 5.51 4.41 12.17
N LEU A 188 6.79 4.47 12.50
CA LEU A 188 7.72 3.36 12.25
C LEU A 188 7.47 2.25 13.26
N SER A 189 7.27 1.03 12.77
CA SER A 189 7.07 -0.14 13.62
C SER A 189 8.33 -0.48 14.42
N ALA A 190 8.14 -0.89 15.67
CA ALA A 190 9.17 -1.49 16.49
C ALA A 190 9.05 -3.02 16.57
N GLY A 191 8.00 -3.58 15.95
CA GLY A 191 7.69 -5.01 16.01
C GLY A 191 8.63 -5.87 15.17
N SER A 192 8.66 -7.16 15.50
CA SER A 192 9.35 -8.17 14.70
C SER A 192 8.59 -8.43 13.40
N LEU A 193 9.34 -8.61 12.31
CA LEU A 193 8.79 -9.00 11.03
C LEU A 193 8.66 -10.53 10.95
N SER A 194 7.63 -10.99 10.23
CA SER A 194 7.40 -12.42 10.01
C SER A 194 7.11 -12.71 8.54
N VAL A 195 7.65 -13.82 8.04
CA VAL A 195 7.29 -14.32 6.71
C VAL A 195 5.80 -14.71 6.71
N GLY A 196 5.09 -14.37 5.65
CA GLY A 196 3.63 -14.53 5.55
C GLY A 196 2.82 -13.35 6.10
N GLN A 197 3.44 -12.37 6.76
CA GLN A 197 2.76 -11.17 7.25
C GLN A 197 2.18 -10.37 6.08
N THR A 198 0.89 -9.98 6.19
CA THR A 198 0.21 -9.11 5.22
C THR A 198 0.82 -7.70 5.27
N VAL A 199 1.06 -7.14 4.10
CA VAL A 199 1.65 -5.82 3.92
C VAL A 199 0.91 -5.03 2.86
N ILE A 200 0.88 -3.71 3.04
CA ILE A 200 0.17 -2.77 2.18
C ILE A 200 1.17 -1.72 1.68
N ALA A 201 1.20 -1.48 0.38
CA ALA A 201 1.98 -0.41 -0.23
C ALA A 201 1.08 0.51 -1.05
N LEU A 202 1.30 1.81 -0.94
CA LEU A 202 0.64 2.80 -1.76
C LEU A 202 1.55 3.17 -2.93
N GLY A 203 1.00 3.21 -4.13
CA GLY A 203 1.69 3.64 -5.33
C GLY A 203 1.40 5.09 -5.70
N SER A 204 1.92 5.54 -6.84
CA SER A 204 1.66 6.85 -7.42
C SER A 204 1.32 6.73 -8.90
N ILE A 205 0.26 7.41 -9.34
CA ILE A 205 -0.06 7.58 -10.76
C ILE A 205 -0.29 9.07 -11.02
N GLY A 206 0.58 9.67 -11.84
CA GLY A 206 0.48 11.10 -12.14
C GLY A 206 0.62 11.97 -10.91
N SER A 207 -0.38 12.80 -10.61
CA SER A 207 -0.39 13.72 -9.46
C SER A 207 -1.02 13.14 -8.20
N ASN A 208 -1.65 11.97 -8.26
CA ASN A 208 -2.42 11.41 -7.15
C ASN A 208 -1.70 10.21 -6.52
N VAL A 209 -2.08 9.88 -5.27
CA VAL A 209 -1.77 8.57 -4.70
C VAL A 209 -2.41 7.52 -5.61
N GLY A 210 -1.61 6.58 -6.06
CA GLY A 210 -1.95 5.62 -7.10
C GLY A 210 -2.48 4.30 -6.56
N PRO A 211 -2.28 3.20 -7.30
CA PRO A 211 -2.86 1.91 -6.95
C PRO A 211 -2.31 1.41 -5.62
N VAL A 212 -3.20 0.88 -4.81
CA VAL A 212 -2.83 0.17 -3.59
C VAL A 212 -2.46 -1.27 -3.95
N THR A 213 -1.36 -1.74 -3.40
CA THR A 213 -0.94 -3.13 -3.53
C THR A 213 -0.94 -3.78 -2.16
N VAL A 214 -1.71 -4.87 -2.02
CA VAL A 214 -1.68 -5.74 -0.85
C VAL A 214 -0.87 -6.98 -1.20
N GLY A 215 0.01 -7.37 -0.30
CA GLY A 215 0.87 -8.53 -0.50
C GLY A 215 1.32 -9.13 0.82
N ILE A 216 2.33 -9.98 0.76
CA ILE A 216 2.93 -10.62 1.93
C ILE A 216 4.44 -10.47 1.94
N ILE A 217 5.03 -10.59 3.11
CA ILE A 217 6.47 -10.79 3.24
C ILE A 217 6.78 -12.22 2.80
N SER A 218 7.51 -12.37 1.70
CA SER A 218 7.87 -13.66 1.14
C SER A 218 9.15 -14.21 1.77
N SER A 219 10.10 -13.33 2.12
CA SER A 219 11.33 -13.72 2.84
C SER A 219 11.96 -12.53 3.58
N LEU A 220 12.77 -12.84 4.57
CA LEU A 220 13.59 -11.90 5.32
C LEU A 220 15.06 -12.29 5.17
N SER A 221 15.94 -11.32 4.96
CA SER A 221 17.37 -11.57 4.80
C SER A 221 18.17 -10.69 5.78
N PRO A 222 19.08 -11.28 6.58
CA PRO A 222 19.17 -12.72 6.86
C PRO A 222 17.95 -13.26 7.59
N ALA A 223 17.71 -14.57 7.53
CA ALA A 223 16.57 -15.22 8.18
C ALA A 223 16.64 -15.18 9.73
N THR A 224 17.83 -15.03 10.26
CA THR A 224 18.10 -14.90 11.70
C THR A 224 18.98 -13.69 11.98
N GLY A 225 18.77 -13.03 13.11
CA GLY A 225 19.49 -11.81 13.49
C GLY A 225 18.80 -10.55 12.99
N THR A 226 19.58 -9.49 12.78
CA THR A 226 19.04 -8.20 12.31
C THR A 226 18.70 -8.27 10.82
N THR A 227 17.41 -8.19 10.49
CA THR A 227 16.93 -8.17 9.10
C THR A 227 17.47 -6.93 8.38
N THR A 228 18.10 -7.12 7.22
CA THR A 228 18.63 -6.04 6.38
C THR A 228 17.83 -5.86 5.08
N ALA A 229 17.03 -6.85 4.68
CA ALA A 229 16.15 -6.75 3.51
C ALA A 229 14.87 -7.56 3.71
N ILE A 230 13.80 -7.08 3.13
CA ILE A 230 12.49 -7.71 3.04
C ILE A 230 12.22 -8.02 1.58
N THR A 231 11.84 -9.27 1.27
CA THR A 231 11.28 -9.61 -0.05
C THR A 231 9.76 -9.65 0.06
N THR A 232 9.08 -8.96 -0.84
CA THR A 232 7.61 -8.89 -0.84
C THR A 232 7.08 -8.66 -2.25
N ASN A 233 5.90 -9.22 -2.55
CA ASN A 233 5.20 -8.96 -3.80
C ASN A 233 4.42 -7.63 -3.81
N ALA A 234 4.38 -6.91 -2.68
CA ALA A 234 3.77 -5.58 -2.59
C ALA A 234 4.70 -4.47 -3.13
N ALA A 235 6.03 -4.65 -3.09
CA ALA A 235 6.99 -3.68 -3.62
C ALA A 235 7.02 -3.74 -5.16
N ARG A 236 6.66 -2.63 -5.82
CA ARG A 236 6.53 -2.49 -7.27
C ARG A 236 7.25 -1.23 -7.75
N SER A 237 7.37 -1.06 -9.08
CA SER A 237 7.99 0.14 -9.67
C SER A 237 7.18 1.43 -9.43
N ASP A 238 5.87 1.32 -9.27
CA ASP A 238 4.96 2.45 -9.03
C ASP A 238 4.94 2.93 -7.57
N ASN A 239 5.55 2.18 -6.64
CA ASN A 239 5.60 2.53 -5.23
C ASN A 239 7.03 2.66 -4.67
N LEU A 240 8.01 2.91 -5.54
CA LEU A 240 9.41 3.13 -5.13
C LEU A 240 9.56 4.35 -4.22
N GLY A 241 10.31 4.20 -3.15
CA GLY A 241 10.51 5.24 -2.13
C GLY A 241 9.34 5.39 -1.17
N GLY A 242 8.22 4.69 -1.41
CA GLY A 242 7.07 4.67 -0.54
C GLY A 242 7.21 3.69 0.63
N PRO A 243 6.39 3.86 1.67
CA PRO A 243 6.38 2.97 2.83
C PRO A 243 5.70 1.65 2.54
N LEU A 244 6.10 0.64 3.30
CA LEU A 244 5.43 -0.64 3.40
C LEU A 244 4.72 -0.70 4.76
N PHE A 245 3.40 -0.74 4.77
CA PHE A 245 2.58 -0.75 5.98
C PHE A 245 2.20 -2.15 6.43
N SER A 246 2.04 -2.32 7.73
CA SER A 246 1.31 -3.46 8.31
C SER A 246 -0.20 -3.18 8.26
N ILE A 247 -1.02 -4.21 8.54
CA ILE A 247 -2.48 -4.05 8.69
C ILE A 247 -2.88 -3.20 9.91
N GLN A 248 -1.94 -2.89 10.81
CA GLN A 248 -2.13 -1.96 11.93
C GLN A 248 -1.82 -0.50 11.56
N GLY A 249 -1.36 -0.23 10.32
CA GLY A 249 -1.00 1.11 9.85
C GLY A 249 0.39 1.59 10.27
N GLU A 250 1.25 0.70 10.76
CA GLU A 250 2.63 1.02 11.07
C GLU A 250 3.53 0.76 9.86
N VAL A 251 4.52 1.62 9.63
CA VAL A 251 5.53 1.43 8.59
C VAL A 251 6.54 0.38 9.06
N ILE A 252 6.53 -0.75 8.38
CA ILE A 252 7.44 -1.88 8.62
C ILE A 252 8.63 -1.90 7.68
N GLY A 253 8.57 -1.14 6.58
CA GLY A 253 9.65 -1.06 5.60
C GLY A 253 9.52 0.10 4.63
N LEU A 254 10.54 0.25 3.80
CA LEU A 254 10.67 1.22 2.72
C LEU A 254 10.91 0.47 1.41
N ASN A 255 10.10 0.71 0.39
CA ASN A 255 10.24 0.08 -0.92
C ASN A 255 11.47 0.63 -1.66
N LEU A 256 12.44 -0.25 -1.95
CA LEU A 256 13.71 0.12 -2.59
C LEU A 256 13.75 -0.22 -4.08
N ALA A 257 13.13 -1.32 -4.45
CA ALA A 257 13.05 -1.85 -5.82
C ALA A 257 11.88 -2.83 -5.91
N PRO A 258 11.40 -3.18 -7.12
CA PRO A 258 10.40 -4.22 -7.27
C PRO A 258 10.82 -5.51 -6.56
N GLY A 259 9.94 -6.03 -5.71
CA GLY A 259 10.18 -7.21 -4.89
C GLY A 259 11.04 -6.99 -3.63
N THR A 260 11.59 -5.81 -3.39
CA THR A 260 12.57 -5.58 -2.31
C THR A 260 12.27 -4.31 -1.52
N ALA A 261 12.32 -4.44 -0.18
CA ALA A 261 12.19 -3.32 0.73
C ALA A 261 13.25 -3.36 1.85
N ALA A 262 13.60 -2.19 2.38
CA ALA A 262 14.40 -2.08 3.60
C ALA A 262 13.50 -2.16 4.83
N PRO A 263 13.92 -2.82 5.92
CA PRO A 263 13.19 -2.82 7.18
C PRO A 263 13.07 -1.43 7.80
N GLY A 264 11.92 -1.13 8.41
CA GLY A 264 11.68 0.13 9.13
C GLY A 264 12.68 0.40 10.27
N ALA A 265 13.26 -0.64 10.84
CA ALA A 265 14.31 -0.52 11.84
C ALA A 265 15.56 0.20 11.31
N LEU A 266 15.95 -0.05 10.04
CA LEU A 266 17.09 0.65 9.41
C LEU A 266 16.75 2.12 9.16
N VAL A 267 15.51 2.42 8.76
CA VAL A 267 15.03 3.79 8.62
C VAL A 267 15.11 4.53 9.95
N ARG A 268 14.63 3.89 11.03
CA ARG A 268 14.67 4.45 12.39
C ARG A 268 16.10 4.73 12.83
N ALA A 269 17.00 3.76 12.69
CA ALA A 269 18.41 3.90 13.05
C ALA A 269 19.08 5.07 12.32
N LEU A 270 18.75 5.29 11.05
CA LEU A 270 19.29 6.40 10.27
C LEU A 270 18.75 7.73 10.78
N ILE A 271 17.45 7.84 11.08
CA ILE A 271 16.86 9.07 11.67
C ILE A 271 17.47 9.37 13.03
N ASP A 272 17.64 8.37 13.88
CA ASP A 272 18.22 8.56 15.23
C ASP A 272 19.69 8.98 15.19
N SER A 273 20.41 8.66 14.09
CA SER A 273 21.80 9.10 13.89
C SER A 273 21.97 10.59 13.53
N ILE A 274 20.88 11.28 13.14
CA ILE A 274 20.89 12.68 12.69
C ILE A 274 20.13 13.61 13.62
N LYS A 275 19.54 13.11 14.70
CA LYS A 275 18.93 13.89 15.79
C LYS A 275 19.98 14.42 16.73
#